data_e89a9dcfc9ab4070de026025d412025a
#
_entry.id   e89a9dcfc9ab4070de026025d412025a
#
_cell.length_a   1.000
_cell.length_b   1.000
_cell.length_c   1.000
_cell.angle_alpha   90.00
_cell.angle_beta   90.00
_cell.angle_gamma   90.00
#
_symmetry.space_group_name_H-M   'P 1'
#
loop_
_entity.id
_entity.type
_entity.pdbx_description
1 polymer ?
#
loop_
_entity_poly.entity_id
_entity_poly.type
_entity_poly.pdbx_seq_one_letter_code
_entity_poly.pdbx_strand_id
1 'polypeptide(L)'
;MRIQTRYVVLFLTLVVQASTSLVQQGIGALVPFIAAALALDHAHVGIAVASMSAGSAAFTALSGIAVDYFGERAVILSTGVATGLALVGASLVPSYGWLVFWLFVFGIGYGASTPAGGRAVLLWFTKDRGFAMGVRQTGVPVGGLVGTLLLPLVASHAGYRWALAAGGLLCIALSTAAALAYRSPDGAAHVSAQPLGELWRGMLRIARSAESLAVNATCGLLVSAQYVVISFLALSLISRAHAGIQLAAAALAVVQAAAAVGRLLWGTVSDRVFGGDRMAPMAVLCVIAAAGMLWLAALRHPSAPAALGVAAVLGLSAAAWNGLFAAVQAEIGGPERAGSSLGVGLTAIYGAGALAPPLFGALVDRAGFALAWHVLSAVVLLGVLPALTARRLLRAQRAAAAAA
;
A
#
# COMPACT_ATOMS: atom_id res chain seq x y z
N MET A 1 -21.61 -11.86 24.35
CA MET A 1 -20.23 -11.43 24.62
C MET A 1 -19.27 -11.69 23.45
N ARG A 2 -19.13 -12.91 22.91
CA ARG A 2 -18.18 -13.19 21.78
C ARG A 2 -18.45 -12.41 20.49
N ILE A 3 -19.72 -12.10 20.16
CA ILE A 3 -20.07 -11.36 18.93
C ILE A 3 -19.59 -9.89 19.01
N GLN A 4 -19.74 -9.24 20.15
CA GLN A 4 -19.28 -7.87 20.33
C GLN A 4 -17.75 -7.79 20.30
N THR A 5 -17.05 -8.74 20.90
CA THR A 5 -15.59 -8.76 20.95
C THR A 5 -14.94 -8.87 19.57
N ARG A 6 -15.49 -9.68 18.64
CA ARG A 6 -14.93 -9.81 17.28
C ARG A 6 -14.97 -8.50 16.49
N TYR A 7 -16.05 -7.69 16.64
CA TYR A 7 -16.12 -6.38 15.96
C TYR A 7 -15.22 -5.34 16.61
N VAL A 8 -15.01 -5.43 17.94
CA VAL A 8 -14.00 -4.60 18.63
C VAL A 8 -12.60 -4.91 18.09
N VAL A 9 -12.24 -6.20 17.97
CA VAL A 9 -10.95 -6.59 17.39
C VAL A 9 -10.80 -6.12 15.94
N LEU A 10 -11.85 -6.23 15.12
CA LEU A 10 -11.85 -5.72 13.75
C LEU A 10 -11.61 -4.21 13.73
N PHE A 11 -12.29 -3.46 14.58
CA PHE A 11 -12.10 -2.02 14.71
C PHE A 11 -10.68 -1.66 15.17
N LEU A 12 -10.15 -2.35 16.19
CA LEU A 12 -8.79 -2.13 16.68
C LEU A 12 -7.74 -2.38 15.58
N THR A 13 -7.87 -3.47 14.83
CA THR A 13 -6.95 -3.78 13.73
C THR A 13 -7.07 -2.79 12.55
N LEU A 14 -8.26 -2.25 12.31
CA LEU A 14 -8.49 -1.18 11.34
C LEU A 14 -7.80 0.11 11.79
N VAL A 15 -7.95 0.51 13.07
CA VAL A 15 -7.30 1.70 13.64
C VAL A 15 -5.78 1.60 13.57
N VAL A 16 -5.20 0.45 13.91
CA VAL A 16 -3.75 0.21 13.77
C VAL A 16 -3.32 0.32 12.31
N GLN A 17 -4.07 -0.28 11.39
CA GLN A 17 -3.76 -0.18 9.95
C GLN A 17 -3.86 1.26 9.47
N ALA A 18 -4.86 2.01 9.90
CA ALA A 18 -5.01 3.42 9.53
C ALA A 18 -3.88 4.28 10.10
N SER A 19 -3.50 4.08 11.36
CA SER A 19 -2.43 4.85 12.00
C SER A 19 -1.06 4.61 11.35
N THR A 20 -0.71 3.37 11.04
CA THR A 20 0.55 3.04 10.34
C THR A 20 0.53 3.52 8.89
N SER A 21 -0.65 3.53 8.24
CA SER A 21 -0.80 3.98 6.86
C SER A 21 -0.89 5.51 6.71
N LEU A 22 -1.10 6.24 7.80
CA LEU A 22 -1.27 7.70 7.78
C LEU A 22 -0.07 8.39 7.12
N VAL A 23 1.15 8.06 7.52
CA VAL A 23 2.35 8.62 6.92
C VAL A 23 2.70 7.88 5.62
N GLN A 24 2.60 6.55 5.57
CA GLN A 24 2.91 5.77 4.36
C GLN A 24 2.15 6.27 3.13
N GLN A 25 0.86 6.55 3.28
CA GLN A 25 0.00 7.00 2.19
C GLN A 25 -0.11 8.53 2.11
N GLY A 26 0.11 9.22 3.25
CA GLY A 26 0.05 10.68 3.33
C GLY A 26 1.37 11.39 3.02
N ILE A 27 2.48 10.64 2.88
CA ILE A 27 3.83 11.22 2.68
C ILE A 27 3.89 12.16 1.47
N GLY A 28 3.16 11.85 0.40
CA GLY A 28 3.13 12.69 -0.80
C GLY A 28 2.64 14.11 -0.55
N ALA A 29 1.78 14.32 0.45
CA ALA A 29 1.34 15.65 0.85
C ALA A 29 2.41 16.40 1.69
N LEU A 30 3.37 15.68 2.31
CA LEU A 30 4.54 16.26 2.97
C LEU A 30 5.71 16.51 2.02
N VAL A 31 5.77 15.81 0.91
CA VAL A 31 6.88 15.89 -0.06
C VAL A 31 7.22 17.33 -0.45
N PRO A 32 6.28 18.24 -0.77
CA PRO A 32 6.62 19.62 -1.09
C PRO A 32 7.34 20.35 0.05
N PHE A 33 6.95 20.11 1.30
CA PHE A 33 7.57 20.71 2.48
C PHE A 33 8.97 20.16 2.75
N ILE A 34 9.16 18.84 2.58
CA ILE A 34 10.46 18.17 2.75
C ILE A 34 11.43 18.63 1.66
N ALA A 35 10.97 18.64 0.41
CA ALA A 35 11.77 19.04 -0.74
C ALA A 35 12.24 20.50 -0.62
N ALA A 36 11.34 21.41 -0.22
CA ALA A 36 11.68 22.82 0.00
C ALA A 36 12.66 23.00 1.17
N ALA A 37 12.45 22.30 2.30
CA ALA A 37 13.28 22.45 3.48
C ALA A 37 14.71 21.88 3.33
N LEU A 38 14.89 20.85 2.52
CA LEU A 38 16.18 20.17 2.30
C LEU A 38 16.76 20.42 0.91
N ALA A 39 16.15 21.32 0.11
CA ALA A 39 16.56 21.64 -1.27
C ALA A 39 16.75 20.38 -2.14
N LEU A 40 15.79 19.44 -2.07
CA LEU A 40 15.88 18.16 -2.78
C LEU A 40 15.39 18.29 -4.22
N ASP A 41 16.08 17.61 -5.14
CA ASP A 41 15.57 17.31 -6.46
C ASP A 41 14.52 16.16 -6.42
N HIS A 42 13.89 15.88 -7.55
CA HIS A 42 12.83 14.87 -7.61
C HIS A 42 13.38 13.45 -7.44
N ALA A 43 14.63 13.19 -7.84
CA ALA A 43 15.27 11.89 -7.63
C ALA A 43 15.48 11.62 -6.14
N HIS A 44 15.98 12.59 -5.37
CA HIS A 44 16.12 12.46 -3.92
C HIS A 44 14.77 12.30 -3.22
N VAL A 45 13.73 13.04 -3.63
CA VAL A 45 12.35 12.80 -3.15
C VAL A 45 11.92 11.36 -3.39
N GLY A 46 12.15 10.86 -4.60
CA GLY A 46 11.83 9.48 -4.97
C GLY A 46 12.53 8.45 -4.09
N ILE A 47 13.84 8.66 -3.80
CA ILE A 47 14.64 7.79 -2.92
C ILE A 47 14.10 7.80 -1.49
N ALA A 48 13.74 8.97 -0.96
CA ALA A 48 13.17 9.08 0.39
C ALA A 48 11.87 8.28 0.53
N VAL A 49 10.96 8.38 -0.44
CA VAL A 49 9.71 7.59 -0.44
C VAL A 49 9.99 6.10 -0.69
N ALA A 50 10.91 5.79 -1.61
CA ALA A 50 11.29 4.42 -1.94
C ALA A 50 11.88 3.67 -0.75
N SER A 51 12.60 4.36 0.15
CA SER A 51 13.20 3.76 1.34
C SER A 51 12.15 3.12 2.26
N MET A 52 10.96 3.72 2.38
CA MET A 52 9.83 3.15 3.13
C MET A 52 9.40 1.80 2.53
N SER A 53 9.30 1.73 1.21
CA SER A 53 8.91 0.51 0.49
C SER A 53 10.00 -0.55 0.54
N ALA A 54 11.27 -0.15 0.44
CA ALA A 54 12.42 -1.04 0.58
C ALA A 54 12.48 -1.68 1.97
N GLY A 55 12.24 -0.91 3.03
CA GLY A 55 12.12 -1.41 4.40
C GLY A 55 10.98 -2.42 4.54
N SER A 56 9.82 -2.13 3.94
CA SER A 56 8.67 -3.04 3.93
C SER A 56 9.00 -4.34 3.18
N ALA A 57 9.60 -4.26 1.99
CA ALA A 57 10.01 -5.43 1.21
C ALA A 57 10.98 -6.33 1.99
N ALA A 58 11.96 -5.72 2.67
CA ALA A 58 12.99 -6.45 3.42
C ALA A 58 12.40 -7.28 4.58
N PHE A 59 11.32 -6.83 5.21
CA PHE A 59 10.84 -7.44 6.45
C PHE A 59 9.48 -8.14 6.35
N THR A 60 8.67 -7.90 5.33
CA THR A 60 7.31 -8.47 5.23
C THR A 60 7.30 -10.00 5.27
N ALA A 61 8.23 -10.66 4.58
CA ALA A 61 8.32 -12.12 4.61
C ALA A 61 8.65 -12.67 6.01
N LEU A 62 9.52 -11.97 6.76
CA LEU A 62 9.92 -12.37 8.12
C LEU A 62 8.84 -12.07 9.15
N SER A 63 8.01 -11.06 8.90
CA SER A 63 6.97 -10.65 9.86
C SER A 63 5.88 -11.70 10.05
N GLY A 64 5.58 -12.52 9.02
CA GLY A 64 4.69 -13.67 9.15
C GLY A 64 5.18 -14.67 10.20
N ILE A 65 6.48 -14.98 10.17
CA ILE A 65 7.15 -15.84 11.14
C ILE A 65 7.10 -15.22 12.55
N ALA A 66 7.37 -13.91 12.65
CA ALA A 66 7.31 -13.20 13.92
C ALA A 66 5.90 -13.25 14.54
N VAL A 67 4.85 -13.12 13.74
CA VAL A 67 3.46 -13.22 14.20
C VAL A 67 3.15 -14.64 14.71
N ASP A 68 3.66 -15.68 14.04
CA ASP A 68 3.44 -17.07 14.45
C ASP A 68 4.16 -17.42 15.74
N TYR A 69 5.32 -16.79 15.98
CA TYR A 69 6.15 -17.05 17.15
C TYR A 69 5.77 -16.21 18.38
N PHE A 70 5.56 -14.90 18.20
CA PHE A 70 5.30 -13.94 19.28
C PHE A 70 3.81 -13.64 19.49
N GLY A 71 2.94 -14.11 18.61
CA GLY A 71 1.52 -13.81 18.60
C GLY A 71 1.19 -12.41 18.05
N GLU A 72 -0.06 -12.26 17.63
CA GLU A 72 -0.55 -11.07 16.95
C GLU A 72 -0.52 -9.80 17.82
N ARG A 73 -0.80 -9.93 19.13
CA ARG A 73 -0.81 -8.78 20.07
C ARG A 73 0.58 -8.15 20.21
N ALA A 74 1.60 -8.99 20.41
CA ALA A 74 2.98 -8.53 20.56
C ALA A 74 3.48 -7.85 19.27
N VAL A 75 3.15 -8.43 18.12
CA VAL A 75 3.56 -7.87 16.81
C VAL A 75 2.79 -6.60 16.48
N ILE A 76 1.50 -6.48 16.80
CA ILE A 76 0.74 -5.22 16.65
C ILE A 76 1.39 -4.10 17.46
N LEU A 77 1.74 -4.37 18.74
CA LEU A 77 2.38 -3.39 19.59
C LEU A 77 3.77 -3.00 19.07
N SER A 78 4.64 -3.99 18.84
CA SER A 78 6.01 -3.74 18.38
C SER A 78 6.06 -3.03 17.03
N THR A 79 5.18 -3.41 16.11
CA THR A 79 5.03 -2.77 14.80
C THR A 79 4.66 -1.30 14.93
N GLY A 80 3.61 -1.00 15.69
CA GLY A 80 3.15 0.38 15.88
C GLY A 80 4.18 1.26 16.59
N VAL A 81 4.82 0.72 17.62
CA VAL A 81 5.88 1.42 18.36
C VAL A 81 7.11 1.63 17.48
N ALA A 82 7.59 0.60 16.78
CA ALA A 82 8.76 0.72 15.90
C ALA A 82 8.50 1.72 14.75
N THR A 83 7.33 1.63 14.12
CA THR A 83 6.89 2.57 13.06
C THR A 83 6.84 4.01 13.59
N GLY A 84 6.25 4.21 14.75
CA GLY A 84 6.13 5.53 15.35
C GLY A 84 7.46 6.11 15.83
N LEU A 85 8.32 5.31 16.48
CA LEU A 85 9.67 5.73 16.89
C LEU A 85 10.53 6.08 15.67
N ALA A 86 10.41 5.35 14.57
CA ALA A 86 11.11 5.67 13.34
C ALA A 86 10.72 7.06 12.79
N LEU A 87 9.43 7.42 12.84
CA LEU A 87 8.96 8.75 12.44
C LEU A 87 9.43 9.86 13.38
N VAL A 88 9.42 9.60 14.70
CA VAL A 88 9.99 10.54 15.67
C VAL A 88 11.50 10.67 15.43
N GLY A 89 12.24 9.59 15.20
CA GLY A 89 13.64 9.63 14.80
C GLY A 89 13.86 10.45 13.53
N ALA A 90 13.04 10.25 12.49
CA ALA A 90 13.09 11.03 11.26
C ALA A 90 12.85 12.53 11.46
N SER A 91 12.05 12.91 12.46
CA SER A 91 11.76 14.31 12.80
C SER A 91 12.93 15.04 13.46
N LEU A 92 13.82 14.31 14.15
CA LEU A 92 14.91 14.87 14.94
C LEU A 92 16.20 15.07 14.13
N VAL A 93 16.31 14.45 12.95
CA VAL A 93 17.57 14.45 12.19
C VAL A 93 17.69 15.65 11.25
N PRO A 94 18.90 16.23 11.12
CA PRO A 94 19.11 17.42 10.30
C PRO A 94 19.39 17.10 8.82
N SER A 95 19.83 15.88 8.49
CA SER A 95 20.34 15.54 7.17
C SER A 95 19.44 14.57 6.42
N TYR A 96 19.47 14.68 5.09
CA TYR A 96 18.74 13.82 4.17
C TYR A 96 19.08 12.33 4.34
N GLY A 97 20.36 11.97 4.50
CA GLY A 97 20.75 10.56 4.64
C GLY A 97 20.13 9.89 5.88
N TRP A 98 20.08 10.60 7.00
CA TRP A 98 19.41 10.10 8.20
C TRP A 98 17.89 10.06 8.06
N LEU A 99 17.30 11.00 7.33
CA LEU A 99 15.87 10.95 7.01
C LEU A 99 15.54 9.67 6.22
N VAL A 100 16.30 9.36 5.17
CA VAL A 100 16.16 8.13 4.36
C VAL A 100 16.32 6.88 5.23
N PHE A 101 17.31 6.85 6.11
CA PHE A 101 17.52 5.73 7.05
C PHE A 101 16.29 5.51 7.94
N TRP A 102 15.77 6.55 8.58
CA TRP A 102 14.61 6.42 9.46
C TRP A 102 13.33 6.08 8.71
N LEU A 103 13.15 6.56 7.47
CA LEU A 103 12.05 6.16 6.61
C LEU A 103 12.16 4.68 6.19
N PHE A 104 13.38 4.16 6.00
CA PHE A 104 13.59 2.73 5.78
C PHE A 104 13.20 1.92 7.03
N VAL A 105 13.60 2.34 8.23
CA VAL A 105 13.21 1.72 9.52
C VAL A 105 11.68 1.78 9.71
N PHE A 106 11.05 2.91 9.36
CA PHE A 106 9.59 3.02 9.31
C PHE A 106 8.98 1.92 8.43
N GLY A 107 9.54 1.71 7.25
CA GLY A 107 9.11 0.67 6.31
C GLY A 107 9.15 -0.74 6.91
N ILE A 108 10.21 -1.08 7.66
CA ILE A 108 10.33 -2.36 8.37
C ILE A 108 9.12 -2.57 9.31
N GLY A 109 8.82 -1.57 10.13
CA GLY A 109 7.66 -1.61 11.03
C GLY A 109 6.34 -1.73 10.25
N TYR A 110 6.14 -0.91 9.23
CA TYR A 110 4.93 -0.92 8.39
C TYR A 110 4.68 -2.27 7.73
N GLY A 111 5.72 -2.92 7.18
CA GLY A 111 5.63 -4.22 6.52
C GLY A 111 5.08 -5.33 7.41
N ALA A 112 5.31 -5.27 8.73
CA ALA A 112 4.82 -6.24 9.69
C ALA A 112 3.33 -6.03 10.11
N SER A 113 2.77 -4.86 9.85
CA SER A 113 1.39 -4.51 10.24
C SER A 113 0.34 -5.39 9.55
N THR A 114 0.53 -5.73 8.27
CA THR A 114 -0.45 -6.49 7.50
C THR A 114 -0.58 -7.94 7.95
N PRO A 115 0.49 -8.73 8.15
CA PRO A 115 0.39 -10.09 8.66
C PRO A 115 -0.21 -10.15 10.08
N ALA A 116 0.22 -9.27 10.98
CA ALA A 116 -0.25 -9.27 12.37
C ALA A 116 -1.76 -9.00 12.49
N GLY A 117 -2.23 -7.92 11.86
CA GLY A 117 -3.65 -7.61 11.89
C GLY A 117 -4.50 -8.60 11.07
N GLY A 118 -3.94 -9.20 10.01
CA GLY A 118 -4.60 -10.26 9.24
C GLY A 118 -4.86 -11.49 10.09
N ARG A 119 -3.85 -11.97 10.82
CA ARG A 119 -4.01 -13.10 11.75
C ARG A 119 -5.03 -12.81 12.84
N ALA A 120 -4.99 -11.62 13.45
CA ALA A 120 -5.95 -11.22 14.46
C ALA A 120 -7.41 -11.34 13.96
N VAL A 121 -7.68 -10.87 12.72
CA VAL A 121 -9.01 -11.00 12.11
C VAL A 121 -9.37 -12.47 11.86
N LEU A 122 -8.46 -13.27 11.31
CA LEU A 122 -8.74 -14.68 10.99
C LEU A 122 -9.00 -15.55 12.22
N LEU A 123 -8.44 -15.23 13.37
CA LEU A 123 -8.70 -15.92 14.64
C LEU A 123 -10.11 -15.64 15.18
N TRP A 124 -10.64 -14.45 14.96
CA TRP A 124 -11.96 -14.05 15.46
C TRP A 124 -13.09 -14.27 14.49
N PHE A 125 -12.82 -14.33 13.17
CA PHE A 125 -13.82 -14.54 12.12
C PHE A 125 -13.63 -15.89 11.47
N THR A 126 -14.46 -16.86 11.86
CA THR A 126 -14.56 -18.19 11.22
C THR A 126 -15.42 -18.15 9.97
N LYS A 127 -16.49 -17.33 10.00
CA LYS A 127 -17.37 -16.98 8.88
C LYS A 127 -17.11 -15.52 8.50
N ASP A 128 -17.44 -15.15 7.27
CA ASP A 128 -17.31 -13.77 6.74
C ASP A 128 -15.87 -13.21 6.76
N ARG A 129 -14.87 -14.08 6.66
CA ARG A 129 -13.44 -13.72 6.67
C ARG A 129 -13.08 -12.68 5.61
N GLY A 130 -13.64 -12.85 4.40
CA GLY A 130 -13.41 -11.92 3.28
C GLY A 130 -13.92 -10.52 3.58
N PHE A 131 -15.14 -10.42 4.13
CA PHE A 131 -15.70 -9.13 4.57
C PHE A 131 -14.85 -8.48 5.65
N ALA A 132 -14.48 -9.21 6.69
CA ALA A 132 -13.69 -8.68 7.79
C ALA A 132 -12.29 -8.21 7.33
N MET A 133 -11.62 -8.97 6.45
CA MET A 133 -10.38 -8.57 5.83
C MET A 133 -10.55 -7.34 4.92
N GLY A 134 -11.64 -7.26 4.18
CA GLY A 134 -12.00 -6.09 3.38
C GLY A 134 -12.14 -4.84 4.23
N VAL A 135 -12.94 -4.91 5.29
CA VAL A 135 -13.12 -3.80 6.25
C VAL A 135 -11.78 -3.37 6.85
N ARG A 136 -10.96 -4.32 7.33
CA ARG A 136 -9.63 -4.01 7.85
C ARG A 136 -8.75 -3.28 6.82
N GLN A 137 -8.76 -3.72 5.57
CA GLN A 137 -7.93 -3.13 4.50
C GLN A 137 -8.39 -1.72 4.10
N THR A 138 -9.60 -1.29 4.45
CA THR A 138 -10.01 0.12 4.29
C THR A 138 -9.24 1.05 5.22
N GLY A 139 -8.60 0.53 6.29
CA GLY A 139 -7.70 1.30 7.13
C GLY A 139 -6.55 1.95 6.35
N VAL A 140 -6.07 1.33 5.26
CA VAL A 140 -4.99 1.90 4.43
C VAL A 140 -5.41 3.23 3.79
N PRO A 141 -6.48 3.30 2.97
CA PRO A 141 -6.89 4.56 2.38
C PRO A 141 -7.50 5.54 3.41
N VAL A 142 -8.11 5.06 4.50
CA VAL A 142 -8.58 5.93 5.60
C VAL A 142 -7.40 6.63 6.28
N GLY A 143 -6.34 5.89 6.61
CA GLY A 143 -5.10 6.48 7.12
C GLY A 143 -4.49 7.48 6.13
N GLY A 144 -4.43 7.11 4.84
CA GLY A 144 -3.98 8.00 3.78
C GLY A 144 -4.80 9.28 3.67
N LEU A 145 -6.12 9.19 3.72
CA LEU A 145 -7.01 10.36 3.69
C LEU A 145 -6.73 11.30 4.88
N VAL A 146 -6.66 10.75 6.09
CA VAL A 146 -6.32 11.54 7.29
C VAL A 146 -4.93 12.14 7.15
N GLY A 147 -3.95 11.37 6.68
CA GLY A 147 -2.57 11.83 6.48
C GLY A 147 -2.46 12.96 5.46
N THR A 148 -3.12 12.84 4.31
CA THR A 148 -3.08 13.87 3.25
C THR A 148 -3.72 15.19 3.68
N LEU A 149 -4.63 15.19 4.65
CA LEU A 149 -5.26 16.40 5.19
C LEU A 149 -4.51 16.95 6.41
N LEU A 150 -4.14 16.08 7.36
CA LEU A 150 -3.55 16.48 8.63
C LEU A 150 -2.07 16.87 8.50
N LEU A 151 -1.28 16.10 7.76
CA LEU A 151 0.18 16.31 7.71
C LEU A 151 0.57 17.66 7.08
N PRO A 152 -0.03 18.12 5.96
CA PRO A 152 0.23 19.46 5.43
C PRO A 152 -0.23 20.56 6.38
N LEU A 153 -1.33 20.36 7.09
CA LEU A 153 -1.83 21.33 8.08
C LEU A 153 -0.79 21.55 9.19
N VAL A 154 -0.25 20.48 9.76
CA VAL A 154 0.82 20.58 10.77
C VAL A 154 2.09 21.17 10.14
N ALA A 155 2.46 20.71 8.93
CA ALA A 155 3.69 21.16 8.27
C ALA A 155 3.66 22.65 7.91
N SER A 156 2.50 23.20 7.52
CA SER A 156 2.37 24.63 7.19
C SER A 156 2.53 25.55 8.40
N HIS A 157 2.23 25.09 9.62
CA HIS A 157 2.34 25.88 10.85
C HIS A 157 3.64 25.65 11.60
N ALA A 158 4.13 24.39 11.63
CA ALA A 158 5.25 23.98 12.47
C ALA A 158 6.41 23.31 11.71
N GLY A 159 6.27 23.10 10.39
CA GLY A 159 7.24 22.44 9.55
C GLY A 159 7.06 20.91 9.49
N TYR A 160 7.68 20.29 8.46
CA TYR A 160 7.52 18.86 8.17
C TYR A 160 8.00 17.96 9.30
N ARG A 161 8.99 18.38 10.08
CA ARG A 161 9.51 17.64 11.24
C ARG A 161 8.42 17.40 12.28
N TRP A 162 7.68 18.42 12.64
CA TRP A 162 6.57 18.28 13.58
C TRP A 162 5.43 17.45 13.01
N ALA A 163 5.19 17.49 11.69
CA ALA A 163 4.22 16.62 11.06
C ALA A 163 4.63 15.14 11.15
N LEU A 164 5.91 14.81 10.94
CA LEU A 164 6.46 13.46 11.14
C LEU A 164 6.36 13.01 12.61
N ALA A 165 6.75 13.88 13.55
CA ALA A 165 6.68 13.60 14.98
C ALA A 165 5.22 13.34 15.43
N ALA A 166 4.28 14.18 15.01
CA ALA A 166 2.86 14.04 15.33
C ALA A 166 2.29 12.72 14.78
N GLY A 167 2.61 12.38 13.51
CA GLY A 167 2.24 11.10 12.91
C GLY A 167 2.83 9.91 13.66
N GLY A 168 4.09 10.01 14.07
CA GLY A 168 4.78 8.98 14.86
C GLY A 168 4.16 8.77 16.25
N LEU A 169 3.92 9.85 16.98
CA LEU A 169 3.30 9.80 18.31
C LEU A 169 1.88 9.25 18.26
N LEU A 170 1.10 9.67 17.25
CA LEU A 170 -0.25 9.15 17.01
C LEU A 170 -0.22 7.64 16.73
N CYS A 171 0.73 7.18 15.90
CA CYS A 171 0.92 5.77 15.60
C CYS A 171 1.25 4.96 16.87
N ILE A 172 2.17 5.45 17.73
CA ILE A 172 2.51 4.82 19.01
C ILE A 172 1.27 4.75 19.91
N ALA A 173 0.58 5.86 20.08
CA ALA A 173 -0.57 5.96 20.98
C ALA A 173 -1.70 5.02 20.57
N LEU A 174 -2.10 5.04 19.27
CA LEU A 174 -3.20 4.22 18.77
C LEU A 174 -2.86 2.73 18.76
N SER A 175 -1.62 2.38 18.38
CA SER A 175 -1.19 0.97 18.36
C SER A 175 -1.03 0.41 19.78
N THR A 176 -0.53 1.20 20.73
CA THR A 176 -0.44 0.81 22.14
C THR A 176 -1.83 0.64 22.73
N ALA A 177 -2.74 1.60 22.53
CA ALA A 177 -4.11 1.49 23.02
C ALA A 177 -4.83 0.27 22.41
N ALA A 178 -4.63 0.01 21.12
CA ALA A 178 -5.19 -1.16 20.46
C ALA A 178 -4.61 -2.47 21.02
N ALA A 179 -3.31 -2.56 21.25
CA ALA A 179 -2.67 -3.75 21.81
C ALA A 179 -3.09 -4.01 23.27
N LEU A 180 -3.31 -2.96 24.06
CA LEU A 180 -3.83 -3.09 25.43
C LEU A 180 -5.29 -3.56 25.46
N ALA A 181 -6.11 -3.07 24.53
CA ALA A 181 -7.52 -3.46 24.41
C ALA A 181 -7.72 -4.82 23.69
N TYR A 182 -6.72 -5.27 22.92
CA TYR A 182 -6.81 -6.52 22.17
C TYR A 182 -6.83 -7.72 23.08
N ARG A 183 -7.73 -8.66 22.81
CA ARG A 183 -7.82 -9.96 23.48
C ARG A 183 -7.70 -11.06 22.44
N SER A 184 -6.80 -12.00 22.66
CA SER A 184 -6.73 -13.23 21.86
C SER A 184 -7.91 -14.15 22.23
N PRO A 185 -8.45 -14.94 21.30
CA PRO A 185 -9.46 -15.94 21.63
C PRO A 185 -8.89 -17.00 22.58
N ASP A 186 -9.73 -17.51 23.48
CA ASP A 186 -9.36 -18.63 24.37
C ASP A 186 -8.97 -19.86 23.52
N GLY A 187 -7.81 -20.45 23.79
CA GLY A 187 -7.32 -21.61 23.06
C GLY A 187 -6.67 -21.28 21.70
N ALA A 188 -6.41 -20.02 21.41
CA ALA A 188 -5.56 -19.65 20.27
C ALA A 188 -4.15 -20.21 20.48
N ALA A 189 -3.95 -21.46 20.09
CA ALA A 189 -2.64 -22.11 20.16
C ALA A 189 -1.66 -21.31 19.28
N HIS A 190 -0.44 -21.11 19.79
CA HIS A 190 0.69 -20.78 18.93
C HIS A 190 0.80 -21.92 17.91
N VAL A 191 0.57 -21.61 16.63
CA VAL A 191 0.67 -22.62 15.59
C VAL A 191 2.09 -23.17 15.64
N SER A 192 2.21 -24.48 15.80
CA SER A 192 3.52 -25.15 15.81
C SER A 192 4.27 -24.73 14.54
N ALA A 193 5.42 -24.11 14.74
CA ALA A 193 6.23 -23.63 13.64
C ALA A 193 6.61 -24.80 12.73
N GLN A 194 6.11 -24.80 11.48
CA GLN A 194 6.66 -25.67 10.46
C GLN A 194 8.17 -25.39 10.34
N PRO A 195 9.00 -26.38 10.03
CA PRO A 195 10.44 -26.17 9.86
C PRO A 195 10.68 -25.03 8.87
N LEU A 196 11.47 -24.03 9.25
CA LEU A 196 11.76 -22.85 8.42
C LEU A 196 12.16 -23.21 6.97
N GLY A 197 12.89 -24.34 6.80
CA GLY A 197 13.30 -24.82 5.50
C GLY A 197 12.14 -25.27 4.59
N GLU A 198 11.02 -25.73 5.15
CA GLU A 198 9.83 -26.11 4.36
C GLU A 198 9.03 -24.89 3.96
N LEU A 199 8.89 -23.93 4.85
CA LEU A 199 8.28 -22.64 4.55
C LEU A 199 9.02 -21.93 3.42
N TRP A 200 10.34 -21.83 3.49
CA TRP A 200 11.17 -21.23 2.45
C TRP A 200 11.03 -21.95 1.09
N ARG A 201 11.09 -23.29 1.09
CA ARG A 201 10.90 -24.07 -0.15
C ARG A 201 9.51 -23.86 -0.76
N GLY A 202 8.47 -23.80 0.09
CA GLY A 202 7.11 -23.50 -0.35
C GLY A 202 6.98 -22.09 -0.96
N MET A 203 7.53 -21.09 -0.29
CA MET A 203 7.54 -19.71 -0.78
C MET A 203 8.31 -19.56 -2.10
N LEU A 204 9.49 -20.18 -2.24
CA LEU A 204 10.27 -20.16 -3.47
C LEU A 204 9.54 -20.85 -4.63
N ARG A 205 8.80 -21.92 -4.37
CA ARG A 205 7.99 -22.60 -5.40
C ARG A 205 6.88 -21.69 -5.89
N ILE A 206 6.15 -21.02 -4.98
CA ILE A 206 5.11 -20.03 -5.32
C ILE A 206 5.74 -18.86 -6.09
N ALA A 207 6.85 -18.32 -5.61
CA ALA A 207 7.52 -17.18 -6.23
C ALA A 207 7.96 -17.46 -7.68
N ARG A 208 8.27 -18.72 -8.00
CA ARG A 208 8.72 -19.16 -9.33
C ARG A 208 7.60 -19.69 -10.21
N SER A 209 6.38 -19.80 -9.72
CA SER A 209 5.26 -20.25 -10.55
C SER A 209 4.90 -19.19 -11.60
N ALA A 210 4.55 -19.62 -12.80
CA ALA A 210 4.24 -18.74 -13.91
C ALA A 210 3.05 -17.80 -13.58
N GLU A 211 2.07 -18.32 -12.85
CA GLU A 211 0.89 -17.59 -12.39
C GLU A 211 1.28 -16.46 -11.42
N SER A 212 2.10 -16.80 -10.41
CA SER A 212 2.57 -15.83 -9.42
C SER A 212 3.42 -14.75 -10.09
N LEU A 213 4.32 -15.11 -10.99
CA LEU A 213 5.16 -14.18 -11.73
C LEU A 213 4.31 -13.21 -12.56
N ALA A 214 3.31 -13.70 -13.29
CA ALA A 214 2.44 -12.87 -14.11
C ALA A 214 1.54 -11.95 -13.27
N VAL A 215 0.98 -12.46 -12.18
CA VAL A 215 0.19 -11.65 -11.22
C VAL A 215 1.08 -10.57 -10.59
N ASN A 216 2.26 -10.94 -10.10
CA ASN A 216 3.18 -10.01 -9.44
C ASN A 216 3.74 -8.97 -10.42
N ALA A 217 3.95 -9.31 -11.69
CA ALA A 217 4.33 -8.35 -12.72
C ALA A 217 3.23 -7.30 -12.95
N THR A 218 1.96 -7.74 -13.09
CA THR A 218 0.82 -6.82 -13.23
C THR A 218 0.71 -5.89 -12.01
N CYS A 219 0.72 -6.47 -10.81
CA CYS A 219 0.58 -5.72 -9.55
C CYS A 219 1.79 -4.85 -9.26
N GLY A 220 2.99 -5.27 -9.69
CA GLY A 220 4.21 -4.47 -9.62
C GLY A 220 4.13 -3.19 -10.45
N LEU A 221 3.52 -3.26 -11.64
CA LEU A 221 3.28 -2.06 -12.46
C LEU A 221 2.18 -1.16 -11.87
N LEU A 222 1.11 -1.74 -11.33
CA LEU A 222 0.05 -0.98 -10.66
C LEU A 222 0.54 -0.32 -9.37
N VAL A 223 1.37 -0.99 -8.56
CA VAL A 223 1.94 -0.38 -7.35
C VAL A 223 2.95 0.71 -7.69
N SER A 224 3.69 0.53 -8.79
CA SER A 224 4.58 1.58 -9.31
C SER A 224 3.79 2.84 -9.64
N ALA A 225 2.66 2.70 -10.34
CA ALA A 225 1.72 3.78 -10.59
C ALA A 225 1.21 4.41 -9.28
N GLN A 226 0.73 3.58 -8.35
CA GLN A 226 0.19 4.05 -7.08
C GLN A 226 1.20 4.87 -6.28
N TYR A 227 2.43 4.38 -6.13
CA TYR A 227 3.44 5.05 -5.32
C TYR A 227 3.97 6.32 -5.99
N VAL A 228 4.10 6.33 -7.32
CA VAL A 228 4.45 7.55 -8.05
C VAL A 228 3.32 8.59 -7.95
N VAL A 229 2.06 8.20 -8.11
CA VAL A 229 0.91 9.12 -7.92
C VAL A 229 0.91 9.70 -6.51
N ILE A 230 1.04 8.87 -5.48
CA ILE A 230 1.06 9.32 -4.09
C ILE A 230 2.23 10.29 -3.83
N SER A 231 3.40 10.04 -4.41
CA SER A 231 4.63 10.81 -4.14
C SER A 231 4.71 12.10 -4.95
N PHE A 232 4.25 12.09 -6.20
CA PHE A 232 4.54 13.16 -7.16
C PHE A 232 3.32 13.92 -7.67
N LEU A 233 2.08 13.49 -7.39
CA LEU A 233 0.89 14.20 -7.84
C LEU A 233 0.87 15.64 -7.29
N ALA A 234 1.08 15.81 -5.98
CA ALA A 234 1.08 17.13 -5.36
C ALA A 234 2.18 18.02 -5.94
N LEU A 235 3.41 17.50 -6.04
CA LEU A 235 4.53 18.23 -6.66
C LEU A 235 4.24 18.60 -8.11
N SER A 236 3.69 17.68 -8.90
CA SER A 236 3.33 17.93 -10.30
C SER A 236 2.28 19.02 -10.44
N LEU A 237 1.26 19.03 -9.58
CA LEU A 237 0.24 20.08 -9.57
C LEU A 237 0.79 21.43 -9.15
N ILE A 238 1.68 21.48 -8.16
CA ILE A 238 2.28 22.74 -7.68
C ILE A 238 3.27 23.28 -8.70
N SER A 239 4.25 22.49 -9.13
CA SER A 239 5.37 22.97 -9.93
C SER A 239 5.00 23.24 -11.39
N ARG A 240 4.13 22.41 -11.97
CA ARG A 240 3.77 22.49 -13.39
C ARG A 240 2.45 23.24 -13.63
N ALA A 241 1.49 23.03 -12.75
CA ALA A 241 0.14 23.55 -12.90
C ALA A 241 -0.10 24.82 -12.06
N HIS A 242 0.93 25.26 -11.31
CA HIS A 242 0.85 26.42 -10.39
C HIS A 242 -0.33 26.34 -9.43
N ALA A 243 -0.75 25.12 -9.09
CA ALA A 243 -1.83 24.89 -8.14
C ALA A 243 -1.39 25.28 -6.73
N GLY A 244 -2.32 25.85 -5.95
CA GLY A 244 -2.06 26.07 -4.54
C GLY A 244 -1.91 24.75 -3.77
N ILE A 245 -1.15 24.79 -2.67
CA ILE A 245 -0.85 23.61 -1.85
C ILE A 245 -2.13 22.94 -1.31
N GLN A 246 -3.18 23.72 -1.06
CA GLN A 246 -4.48 23.22 -0.61
C GLN A 246 -5.15 22.35 -1.68
N LEU A 247 -5.12 22.77 -2.96
CA LEU A 247 -5.67 22.00 -4.05
C LEU A 247 -4.86 20.72 -4.30
N ALA A 248 -3.54 20.78 -4.18
CA ALA A 248 -2.67 19.61 -4.30
C ALA A 248 -2.92 18.58 -3.18
N ALA A 249 -3.09 19.03 -1.94
CA ALA A 249 -3.46 18.18 -0.82
C ALA A 249 -4.87 17.60 -0.98
N ALA A 250 -5.85 18.41 -1.44
CA ALA A 250 -7.20 17.95 -1.73
C ALA A 250 -7.23 16.89 -2.85
N ALA A 251 -6.41 17.04 -3.89
CA ALA A 251 -6.28 16.05 -4.96
C ALA A 251 -5.77 14.70 -4.41
N LEU A 252 -4.75 14.69 -3.55
CA LEU A 252 -4.29 13.47 -2.89
C LEU A 252 -5.35 12.87 -1.96
N ALA A 253 -6.11 13.69 -1.23
CA ALA A 253 -7.23 13.23 -0.42
C ALA A 253 -8.31 12.55 -1.28
N VAL A 254 -8.61 13.13 -2.45
CA VAL A 254 -9.53 12.52 -3.44
C VAL A 254 -8.98 11.20 -3.98
N VAL A 255 -7.68 11.09 -4.25
CA VAL A 255 -7.04 9.80 -4.62
C VAL A 255 -7.32 8.74 -3.55
N GLN A 256 -7.14 9.06 -2.28
CA GLN A 256 -7.34 8.10 -1.19
C GLN A 256 -8.83 7.73 -0.99
N ALA A 257 -9.72 8.72 -1.04
CA ALA A 257 -11.17 8.46 -0.96
C ALA A 257 -11.65 7.59 -2.13
N ALA A 258 -11.23 7.92 -3.35
CA ALA A 258 -11.54 7.15 -4.54
C ALA A 258 -10.93 5.74 -4.52
N ALA A 259 -9.72 5.59 -3.96
CA ALA A 259 -9.10 4.27 -3.76
C ALA A 259 -9.92 3.40 -2.79
N ALA A 260 -10.45 3.98 -1.70
CA ALA A 260 -11.31 3.26 -0.76
C ALA A 260 -12.57 2.74 -1.45
N VAL A 261 -13.27 3.61 -2.18
CA VAL A 261 -14.45 3.25 -2.98
C VAL A 261 -14.11 2.22 -4.05
N GLY A 262 -13.01 2.44 -4.77
CA GLY A 262 -12.57 1.56 -5.85
C GLY A 262 -12.24 0.14 -5.38
N ARG A 263 -11.66 -0.04 -4.19
CA ARG A 263 -11.38 -1.38 -3.63
C ARG A 263 -12.66 -2.21 -3.44
N LEU A 264 -13.75 -1.59 -2.99
CA LEU A 264 -15.06 -2.25 -2.84
C LEU A 264 -15.72 -2.45 -4.19
N LEU A 265 -15.68 -1.44 -5.05
CA LEU A 265 -16.27 -1.46 -6.39
C LEU A 265 -15.67 -2.58 -7.24
N TRP A 266 -14.35 -2.64 -7.37
CA TRP A 266 -13.67 -3.60 -8.23
C TRP A 266 -13.79 -5.05 -7.75
N GLY A 267 -13.90 -5.27 -6.43
CA GLY A 267 -14.26 -6.58 -5.88
C GLY A 267 -15.63 -7.02 -6.37
N THR A 268 -16.63 -6.15 -6.24
CA THR A 268 -18.01 -6.42 -6.69
C THR A 268 -18.11 -6.59 -8.21
N VAL A 269 -17.39 -5.74 -8.97
CA VAL A 269 -17.35 -5.84 -10.45
C VAL A 269 -16.69 -7.15 -10.88
N SER A 270 -15.59 -7.55 -10.21
CA SER A 270 -14.95 -8.84 -10.48
C SER A 270 -15.91 -10.01 -10.30
N ASP A 271 -16.68 -10.01 -9.21
CA ASP A 271 -17.62 -11.10 -8.91
C ASP A 271 -18.83 -11.10 -9.84
N ARG A 272 -19.47 -9.96 -10.07
CA ARG A 272 -20.74 -9.85 -10.80
C ARG A 272 -20.60 -9.75 -12.31
N VAL A 273 -19.57 -9.02 -12.79
CA VAL A 273 -19.39 -8.75 -14.23
C VAL A 273 -18.40 -9.73 -14.86
N PHE A 274 -17.34 -10.07 -14.15
CA PHE A 274 -16.27 -10.94 -14.67
C PHE A 274 -16.35 -12.38 -14.14
N GLY A 275 -17.43 -12.77 -13.44
CA GLY A 275 -17.61 -14.13 -12.95
C GLY A 275 -16.52 -14.62 -12.00
N GLY A 276 -15.98 -13.73 -11.17
CA GLY A 276 -14.90 -14.04 -10.23
C GLY A 276 -13.49 -14.02 -10.84
N ASP A 277 -13.35 -13.61 -12.10
CA ASP A 277 -12.04 -13.41 -12.72
C ASP A 277 -11.38 -12.14 -12.17
N ARG A 278 -10.29 -12.29 -11.40
CA ARG A 278 -9.60 -11.16 -10.77
C ARG A 278 -8.65 -10.42 -11.73
N MET A 279 -8.17 -11.10 -12.77
CA MET A 279 -7.16 -10.53 -13.65
C MET A 279 -7.76 -9.68 -14.78
N ALA A 280 -8.99 -9.98 -15.21
CA ALA A 280 -9.68 -9.15 -16.20
C ALA A 280 -9.89 -7.70 -15.71
N PRO A 281 -10.47 -7.44 -14.51
CA PRO A 281 -10.57 -6.08 -14.00
C PRO A 281 -9.18 -5.44 -13.74
N MET A 282 -8.13 -6.20 -13.39
CA MET A 282 -6.78 -5.64 -13.28
C MET A 282 -6.24 -5.12 -14.61
N ALA A 283 -6.50 -5.82 -15.73
CA ALA A 283 -6.16 -5.32 -17.06
C ALA A 283 -6.89 -4.01 -17.38
N VAL A 284 -8.18 -3.92 -17.02
CA VAL A 284 -8.97 -2.68 -17.17
C VAL A 284 -8.38 -1.55 -16.30
N LEU A 285 -7.97 -1.86 -15.07
CA LEU A 285 -7.33 -0.89 -14.18
C LEU A 285 -6.03 -0.33 -14.78
N CYS A 286 -5.21 -1.16 -15.43
CA CYS A 286 -4.00 -0.69 -16.12
C CYS A 286 -4.36 0.33 -17.22
N VAL A 287 -5.40 0.08 -18.01
CA VAL A 287 -5.85 0.99 -19.08
C VAL A 287 -6.36 2.31 -18.51
N ILE A 288 -7.23 2.26 -17.48
CA ILE A 288 -7.81 3.46 -16.87
C ILE A 288 -6.71 4.28 -16.18
N ALA A 289 -5.77 3.63 -15.47
CA ALA A 289 -4.66 4.30 -14.82
C ALA A 289 -3.74 5.00 -15.85
N ALA A 290 -3.43 4.31 -16.95
CA ALA A 290 -2.64 4.88 -18.05
C ALA A 290 -3.35 6.10 -18.66
N ALA A 291 -4.64 6.01 -18.95
CA ALA A 291 -5.43 7.14 -19.45
C ALA A 291 -5.47 8.32 -18.45
N GLY A 292 -5.63 8.04 -17.15
CA GLY A 292 -5.58 9.06 -16.11
C GLY A 292 -4.23 9.78 -16.04
N MET A 293 -3.11 9.05 -16.23
CA MET A 293 -1.77 9.64 -16.28
C MET A 293 -1.56 10.50 -17.53
N LEU A 294 -2.06 10.07 -18.69
CA LEU A 294 -2.05 10.89 -19.91
C LEU A 294 -2.88 12.16 -19.71
N TRP A 295 -4.04 12.07 -19.07
CA TRP A 295 -4.85 13.24 -18.73
C TRP A 295 -4.06 14.18 -17.82
N LEU A 296 -3.44 13.67 -16.73
CA LEU A 296 -2.58 14.47 -15.84
C LEU A 296 -1.42 15.13 -16.62
N ALA A 297 -0.79 14.39 -17.52
CA ALA A 297 0.28 14.93 -18.38
C ALA A 297 -0.18 16.07 -19.29
N ALA A 298 -1.42 16.08 -19.73
CA ALA A 298 -2.00 17.12 -20.56
C ALA A 298 -2.40 18.40 -19.78
N LEU A 299 -2.64 18.31 -18.47
CA LEU A 299 -3.04 19.44 -17.64
C LEU A 299 -1.88 20.45 -17.49
N ARG A 300 -2.07 21.69 -17.97
CA ARG A 300 -1.10 22.79 -17.83
C ARG A 300 -1.52 23.79 -16.76
N HIS A 301 -2.78 24.20 -16.76
CA HIS A 301 -3.39 25.11 -15.79
C HIS A 301 -4.77 24.56 -15.40
N PRO A 302 -4.83 23.48 -14.58
CA PRO A 302 -6.09 22.83 -14.31
C PRO A 302 -6.99 23.73 -13.45
N SER A 303 -8.27 23.79 -13.82
CA SER A 303 -9.29 24.18 -12.85
C SER A 303 -9.35 23.16 -11.70
N ALA A 304 -9.85 23.59 -10.54
CA ALA A 304 -10.00 22.68 -9.41
C ALA A 304 -10.80 21.41 -9.78
N PRO A 305 -11.95 21.48 -10.49
CA PRO A 305 -12.66 20.28 -10.94
C PRO A 305 -11.82 19.34 -11.81
N ALA A 306 -10.97 19.86 -12.70
CA ALA A 306 -10.11 19.01 -13.54
C ALA A 306 -9.02 18.30 -12.74
N ALA A 307 -8.39 19.00 -11.78
CA ALA A 307 -7.40 18.42 -10.88
C ALA A 307 -8.00 17.33 -9.98
N LEU A 308 -9.19 17.59 -9.42
CA LEU A 308 -9.90 16.61 -8.57
C LEU A 308 -10.46 15.45 -9.40
N GLY A 309 -10.90 15.70 -10.64
CA GLY A 309 -11.38 14.67 -11.56
C GLY A 309 -10.29 13.67 -11.93
N VAL A 310 -9.11 14.15 -12.33
CA VAL A 310 -7.97 13.25 -12.63
C VAL A 310 -7.51 12.49 -11.37
N ALA A 311 -7.53 13.14 -10.20
CA ALA A 311 -7.22 12.49 -8.93
C ALA A 311 -8.20 11.35 -8.62
N ALA A 312 -9.50 11.56 -8.86
CA ALA A 312 -10.53 10.53 -8.68
C ALA A 312 -10.31 9.33 -9.62
N VAL A 313 -10.01 9.58 -10.90
CA VAL A 313 -9.69 8.52 -11.87
C VAL A 313 -8.46 7.71 -11.45
N LEU A 314 -7.39 8.38 -11.02
CA LEU A 314 -6.17 7.71 -10.55
C LEU A 314 -6.41 6.94 -9.25
N GLY A 315 -7.23 7.47 -8.34
CA GLY A 315 -7.63 6.78 -7.12
C GLY A 315 -8.43 5.51 -7.40
N LEU A 316 -9.45 5.60 -8.28
CA LEU A 316 -10.30 4.48 -8.68
C LEU A 316 -9.55 3.40 -9.49
N SER A 317 -8.39 3.72 -10.04
CA SER A 317 -7.63 2.79 -10.89
C SER A 317 -6.26 2.44 -10.30
N ALA A 318 -5.31 3.36 -10.28
CA ALA A 318 -3.92 3.10 -9.85
C ALA A 318 -3.81 2.69 -8.37
N ALA A 319 -4.76 3.09 -7.50
CA ALA A 319 -4.71 2.83 -6.06
C ALA A 319 -5.78 1.85 -5.54
N ALA A 320 -6.60 1.26 -6.43
CA ALA A 320 -7.78 0.46 -6.04
C ALA A 320 -7.63 -1.06 -6.22
N TRP A 321 -6.55 -1.54 -6.82
CA TRP A 321 -6.31 -2.94 -7.20
C TRP A 321 -6.05 -3.90 -6.03
N ASN A 322 -5.73 -3.40 -4.85
CA ASN A 322 -5.20 -4.17 -3.71
C ASN A 322 -6.14 -5.30 -3.23
N GLY A 323 -7.47 -5.10 -3.31
CA GLY A 323 -8.44 -6.14 -2.96
C GLY A 323 -8.42 -7.33 -3.93
N LEU A 324 -8.32 -7.04 -5.23
CA LEU A 324 -8.18 -8.07 -6.27
C LEU A 324 -6.88 -8.85 -6.13
N PHE A 325 -5.78 -8.14 -5.80
CA PHE A 325 -4.49 -8.76 -5.53
C PHE A 325 -4.55 -9.75 -4.37
N ALA A 326 -5.12 -9.34 -3.23
CA ALA A 326 -5.23 -10.23 -2.07
C ALA A 326 -6.07 -11.48 -2.39
N ALA A 327 -7.15 -11.32 -3.18
CA ALA A 327 -7.99 -12.44 -3.59
C ALA A 327 -7.25 -13.41 -4.52
N VAL A 328 -6.57 -12.92 -5.56
CA VAL A 328 -5.85 -13.79 -6.49
C VAL A 328 -4.65 -14.49 -5.82
N GLN A 329 -3.96 -13.82 -4.88
CA GLN A 329 -2.90 -14.46 -4.11
C GLN A 329 -3.42 -15.59 -3.22
N ALA A 330 -4.60 -15.40 -2.60
CA ALA A 330 -5.25 -16.47 -1.85
C ALA A 330 -5.64 -17.66 -2.74
N GLU A 331 -6.12 -17.41 -3.96
CA GLU A 331 -6.43 -18.45 -4.95
C GLU A 331 -5.19 -19.23 -5.37
N ILE A 332 -4.04 -18.56 -5.63
CA ILE A 332 -2.77 -19.21 -5.98
C ILE A 332 -2.24 -20.07 -4.83
N GLY A 333 -2.31 -19.56 -3.60
CA GLY A 333 -1.81 -20.28 -2.43
C GLY A 333 -2.69 -21.45 -1.98
N GLY A 334 -3.97 -21.41 -2.36
CA GLY A 334 -4.98 -22.32 -1.84
C GLY A 334 -5.19 -22.19 -0.33
N PRO A 335 -6.04 -23.03 0.30
CA PRO A 335 -6.40 -22.91 1.71
C PRO A 335 -5.21 -23.01 2.67
N GLU A 336 -4.20 -23.81 2.31
CA GLU A 336 -3.05 -24.09 3.19
C GLU A 336 -1.93 -23.05 3.10
N ARG A 337 -1.79 -22.35 1.96
CA ARG A 337 -0.65 -21.47 1.67
C ARG A 337 -1.03 -20.07 1.25
N ALA A 338 -2.27 -19.64 1.48
CA ALA A 338 -2.75 -18.30 1.13
C ALA A 338 -1.89 -17.20 1.78
N GLY A 339 -1.47 -17.40 3.04
CA GLY A 339 -0.58 -16.46 3.74
C GLY A 339 0.81 -16.37 3.11
N SER A 340 1.41 -17.52 2.76
CA SER A 340 2.73 -17.57 2.09
C SER A 340 2.68 -16.94 0.70
N SER A 341 1.63 -17.21 -0.07
CA SER A 341 1.42 -16.59 -1.39
C SER A 341 1.28 -15.08 -1.29
N LEU A 342 0.47 -14.60 -0.34
CA LEU A 342 0.32 -13.16 -0.09
C LEU A 342 1.66 -12.53 0.33
N GLY A 343 2.44 -13.19 1.18
CA GLY A 343 3.76 -12.72 1.61
C GLY A 343 4.74 -12.57 0.45
N VAL A 344 4.80 -13.57 -0.44
CA VAL A 344 5.60 -13.51 -1.69
C VAL A 344 5.16 -12.34 -2.56
N GLY A 345 3.87 -12.22 -2.78
CA GLY A 345 3.31 -11.14 -3.59
C GLY A 345 3.59 -9.76 -2.98
N LEU A 346 3.40 -9.58 -1.67
CA LEU A 346 3.69 -8.32 -0.97
C LEU A 346 5.17 -7.93 -1.08
N THR A 347 6.09 -8.89 -0.96
CA THR A 347 7.52 -8.64 -1.15
C THR A 347 7.81 -8.14 -2.57
N ALA A 348 7.22 -8.77 -3.59
CA ALA A 348 7.40 -8.36 -4.97
C ALA A 348 6.85 -6.95 -5.25
N ILE A 349 5.66 -6.64 -4.76
CA ILE A 349 5.06 -5.30 -4.98
C ILE A 349 5.78 -4.21 -4.21
N TYR A 350 6.23 -4.46 -2.97
CA TYR A 350 7.04 -3.46 -2.24
C TYR A 350 8.40 -3.24 -2.91
N GLY A 351 9.01 -4.28 -3.48
CA GLY A 351 10.21 -4.15 -4.30
C GLY A 351 10.00 -3.26 -5.52
N ALA A 352 8.93 -3.47 -6.27
CA ALA A 352 8.56 -2.60 -7.40
C ALA A 352 8.26 -1.16 -6.93
N GLY A 353 7.54 -1.01 -5.81
CA GLY A 353 7.26 0.27 -5.18
C GLY A 353 8.51 1.02 -4.70
N ALA A 354 9.58 0.30 -4.35
CA ALA A 354 10.86 0.90 -4.00
C ALA A 354 11.65 1.41 -5.22
N LEU A 355 11.43 0.84 -6.39
CA LEU A 355 12.14 1.24 -7.61
C LEU A 355 11.47 2.39 -8.36
N ALA A 356 10.15 2.42 -8.40
CA ALA A 356 9.41 3.33 -9.27
C ALA A 356 9.56 4.83 -8.91
N PRO A 357 9.45 5.28 -7.64
CA PRO A 357 9.55 6.69 -7.32
C PRO A 357 10.91 7.33 -7.66
N PRO A 358 12.08 6.73 -7.34
CA PRO A 358 13.36 7.33 -7.71
C PRO A 358 13.59 7.36 -9.23
N LEU A 359 13.18 6.32 -9.95
CA LEU A 359 13.27 6.29 -11.41
C LEU A 359 12.40 7.37 -12.04
N PHE A 360 11.17 7.55 -11.54
CA PHE A 360 10.28 8.60 -11.99
C PHE A 360 10.85 9.98 -11.66
N GLY A 361 11.36 10.20 -10.44
CA GLY A 361 11.99 11.46 -10.02
C GLY A 361 13.18 11.82 -10.91
N ALA A 362 14.09 10.87 -11.15
CA ALA A 362 15.23 11.07 -12.04
C ALA A 362 14.81 11.41 -13.49
N LEU A 363 13.69 10.84 -13.95
CA LEU A 363 13.14 11.18 -15.25
C LEU A 363 12.51 12.59 -15.25
N VAL A 364 11.86 12.99 -14.16
CA VAL A 364 11.33 14.35 -14.01
C VAL A 364 12.47 15.37 -14.04
N ASP A 365 13.57 15.12 -13.33
CA ASP A 365 14.74 16.02 -13.29
C ASP A 365 15.38 16.19 -14.67
N ARG A 366 15.39 15.16 -15.50
CA ARG A 366 15.97 15.19 -16.86
C ARG A 366 15.04 15.73 -17.93
N ALA A 367 13.76 15.43 -17.84
CA ALA A 367 12.82 15.61 -18.97
C ALA A 367 11.49 16.24 -18.57
N GLY A 368 11.31 16.56 -17.28
CA GLY A 368 10.11 17.18 -16.75
C GLY A 368 8.94 16.23 -16.55
N PHE A 369 7.97 16.70 -15.76
CA PHE A 369 6.78 15.91 -15.38
C PHE A 369 5.96 15.39 -16.55
N ALA A 370 5.82 16.18 -17.65
CA ALA A 370 4.99 15.76 -18.76
C ALA A 370 5.48 14.44 -19.38
N LEU A 371 6.76 14.38 -19.75
CA LEU A 371 7.34 13.17 -20.31
C LEU A 371 7.34 12.02 -19.29
N ALA A 372 7.63 12.31 -18.03
CA ALA A 372 7.63 11.30 -16.97
C ALA A 372 6.26 10.62 -16.82
N TRP A 373 5.14 11.39 -16.85
CA TRP A 373 3.80 10.84 -16.82
C TRP A 373 3.46 10.04 -18.09
N HIS A 374 3.91 10.46 -19.29
CA HIS A 374 3.73 9.68 -20.52
C HIS A 374 4.46 8.34 -20.46
N VAL A 375 5.72 8.35 -19.99
CA VAL A 375 6.51 7.11 -19.85
C VAL A 375 5.85 6.17 -18.84
N LEU A 376 5.45 6.67 -17.67
CA LEU A 376 4.78 5.86 -16.67
C LEU A 376 3.45 5.29 -17.18
N SER A 377 2.69 6.08 -17.93
CA SER A 377 1.46 5.62 -18.58
C SER A 377 1.73 4.45 -19.53
N ALA A 378 2.74 4.55 -20.39
CA ALA A 378 3.14 3.47 -21.30
C ALA A 378 3.58 2.22 -20.54
N VAL A 379 4.38 2.38 -19.47
CA VAL A 379 4.85 1.28 -18.62
C VAL A 379 3.68 0.57 -17.93
N VAL A 380 2.72 1.32 -17.38
CA VAL A 380 1.52 0.74 -16.72
C VAL A 380 0.62 0.04 -17.72
N LEU A 381 0.47 0.58 -18.92
CA LEU A 381 -0.30 -0.05 -20.00
C LEU A 381 0.28 -1.42 -20.39
N LEU A 382 1.61 -1.59 -20.34
CA LEU A 382 2.24 -2.91 -20.54
C LEU A 382 1.75 -3.94 -19.53
N GLY A 383 1.23 -3.54 -18.37
CA GLY A 383 0.64 -4.41 -17.36
C GLY A 383 -0.56 -5.23 -17.84
N VAL A 384 -1.18 -4.82 -18.94
CA VAL A 384 -2.25 -5.61 -19.59
C VAL A 384 -1.73 -6.96 -20.07
N LEU A 385 -0.49 -7.04 -20.56
CA LEU A 385 0.09 -8.28 -21.09
C LEU A 385 0.23 -9.37 -20.01
N PRO A 386 0.92 -9.12 -18.88
CA PRO A 386 1.00 -10.11 -17.81
C PRO A 386 -0.38 -10.36 -17.16
N ALA A 387 -1.30 -9.39 -17.11
CA ALA A 387 -2.66 -9.60 -16.62
C ALA A 387 -3.42 -10.63 -17.46
N LEU A 388 -3.38 -10.51 -18.79
CA LEU A 388 -4.00 -11.48 -19.70
C LEU A 388 -3.31 -12.85 -19.66
N THR A 389 -1.99 -12.89 -19.48
CA THR A 389 -1.22 -14.13 -19.30
C THR A 389 -1.64 -14.84 -18.02
N ALA A 390 -1.65 -14.14 -16.87
CA ALA A 390 -2.10 -14.68 -15.59
C ALA A 390 -3.54 -15.20 -15.68
N ARG A 391 -4.42 -14.46 -16.34
CA ARG A 391 -5.81 -14.88 -16.59
C ARG A 391 -5.91 -16.20 -17.32
N ARG A 392 -5.11 -16.39 -18.38
CA ARG A 392 -5.09 -17.66 -19.15
C ARG A 392 -4.60 -18.82 -18.28
N LEU A 393 -3.50 -18.64 -17.56
CA LEU A 393 -2.91 -19.65 -16.69
C LEU A 393 -3.88 -20.08 -15.57
N LEU A 394 -4.47 -19.12 -14.84
CA LEU A 394 -5.40 -19.41 -13.76
C LEU A 394 -6.68 -20.08 -14.25
N ARG A 395 -7.18 -19.74 -15.44
CA ARG A 395 -8.32 -20.43 -16.05
C ARG A 395 -8.00 -21.87 -16.44
N ALA A 396 -6.80 -22.10 -17.00
CA ALA A 396 -6.36 -23.46 -17.34
C ALA A 396 -6.25 -24.34 -16.08
N GLN A 397 -5.71 -23.80 -14.97
CA GLN A 397 -5.64 -24.52 -13.69
C GLN A 397 -7.02 -24.86 -13.14
N ARG A 398 -7.99 -23.91 -13.15
CA ARG A 398 -9.37 -24.17 -12.72
C ARG A 398 -10.06 -25.23 -13.57
N ALA A 399 -9.86 -25.23 -14.89
CA ALA A 399 -10.41 -26.21 -15.80
C ALA A 399 -9.81 -27.61 -15.53
N ALA A 400 -8.50 -27.71 -15.31
CA ALA A 400 -7.83 -28.96 -14.97
C ALA A 400 -8.31 -29.52 -13.61
N ALA A 401 -8.49 -28.64 -12.60
CA ALA A 401 -9.01 -29.05 -11.29
C ALA A 401 -10.50 -29.48 -11.32
N ALA A 402 -11.29 -28.97 -12.25
CA ALA A 402 -12.69 -29.36 -12.42
C ALA A 402 -12.85 -30.68 -13.23
N ALA A 403 -11.81 -31.09 -13.96
CA ALA A 403 -11.78 -32.33 -14.76
C ALA A 403 -11.18 -33.52 -14.00
N ALA A 404 -10.50 -33.29 -12.88
CA ALA A 404 -9.93 -34.28 -11.98
C ALA A 404 -10.89 -34.64 -10.84
#